data_073ba70448b14a2717967752f50203e7
#
_entry.id   073ba70448b14a2717967752f50203e7
#
_cell.length_a   1.000
_cell.length_b   1.000
_cell.length_c   1.000
_cell.angle_alpha   90.00
_cell.angle_beta   90.00
_cell.angle_gamma   90.00
#
_symmetry.space_group_name_H-M   'P 1'
#
loop_
_entity.id
_entity.type
_entity.pdbx_description
1 polymer ?
#
loop_
_entity_poly.entity_id
_entity_poly.type
_entity_poly.pdbx_seq_one_letter_code
_entity_poly.pdbx_strand_id
1 'polypeptide(L)'
;MVKQFVGVEFLVQVDLSEGDRENTGPLEESFTEPKASSAFPYLITAISTLITALSISILALWLLSDENVIFGGPPSTLIAWQEDYERMTGMNDIPSNLDGTGVVICVVDSGIDLGHPGLDNVEIIGWFDAVNGESAPYDDQGHGTAMVGIISAREGIGGISTGSDLLVAKGIDKSGTGTDEGIAQAVDWCVENGADIISLSLGGDQGPGLAGLTLDVLESSVQDALDQGVFVVAAAGNDGTNDDGDVASPGSVSDVICVGGVNRNGDVWSGSSRGDNNGRLWPNPILSLIHISEPTRLSLIA
;
A
#
# COMPACT_ATOMS: atom_id res chain seq x y z
N MET A 1 11.14 13.19 14.74
CA MET A 1 11.22 14.65 14.96
C MET A 1 9.81 15.15 15.28
N VAL A 2 9.52 15.26 16.57
CA VAL A 2 8.18 15.61 17.10
C VAL A 2 7.96 17.11 16.89
N LYS A 3 6.91 17.49 16.14
CA LYS A 3 6.47 18.88 16.08
C LYS A 3 5.45 19.11 17.19
N GLN A 4 5.87 19.90 18.16
CA GLN A 4 5.07 20.44 19.25
C GLN A 4 4.18 21.57 18.72
N PHE A 5 2.87 21.45 18.91
CA PHE A 5 1.94 22.56 18.68
C PHE A 5 2.03 23.54 19.84
N VAL A 6 2.37 24.79 19.52
CA VAL A 6 2.40 25.90 20.47
C VAL A 6 0.98 26.42 20.63
N GLY A 7 0.44 26.30 21.84
CA GLY A 7 -0.80 26.97 22.23
C GLY A 7 -0.57 28.46 22.40
N VAL A 8 -1.46 29.27 21.85
CA VAL A 8 -1.49 30.72 22.06
C VAL A 8 -2.28 31.00 23.33
N GLU A 9 -1.57 31.29 24.42
CA GLU A 9 -2.18 31.88 25.62
C GLU A 9 -2.30 33.39 25.43
N PHE A 10 -3.52 33.90 25.51
CA PHE A 10 -3.78 35.36 25.65
C PHE A 10 -3.60 35.75 27.10
N LEU A 11 -2.49 36.38 27.43
CA LEU A 11 -2.29 37.07 28.68
C LEU A 11 -2.90 38.50 28.57
N VAL A 12 -4.01 38.72 29.28
CA VAL A 12 -4.51 40.06 29.54
C VAL A 12 -3.78 40.57 30.76
N GLN A 13 -2.87 41.51 30.57
CA GLN A 13 -2.16 42.20 31.63
C GLN A 13 -2.98 43.42 32.03
N VAL A 14 -3.56 43.37 33.24
CA VAL A 14 -4.21 44.52 33.85
C VAL A 14 -3.16 45.27 34.68
N ASP A 15 -2.81 46.45 34.23
CA ASP A 15 -1.91 47.35 34.95
C ASP A 15 -2.72 48.12 36.00
N LEU A 16 -2.45 47.85 37.28
CA LEU A 16 -2.97 48.58 38.42
C LEU A 16 -1.90 49.55 38.93
N SER A 17 -1.80 50.73 38.32
CA SER A 17 -1.02 51.84 38.93
C SER A 17 -1.91 52.63 39.83
N GLU A 18 -1.51 52.74 41.12
CA GLU A 18 -2.03 53.60 42.10
C GLU A 18 -1.86 55.09 41.70
N GLY A 19 -2.89 55.92 41.91
CA GLY A 19 -2.83 57.36 41.75
C GLY A 19 -4.02 58.04 42.37
N ASP A 20 -3.80 58.58 43.57
CA ASP A 20 -4.37 59.75 44.24
C ASP A 20 -5.90 59.89 44.45
N ARG A 21 -6.21 59.91 45.75
CA ARG A 21 -7.48 60.34 46.31
C ARG A 21 -7.58 61.83 46.21
N GLU A 22 -8.60 62.35 45.54
CA GLU A 22 -9.16 63.65 45.86
C GLU A 22 -10.67 63.59 46.06
N ASN A 23 -11.09 64.15 47.17
CA ASN A 23 -12.40 64.19 47.78
C ASN A 23 -13.29 65.21 47.10
N THR A 24 -14.40 64.86 46.46
CA THR A 24 -15.53 65.74 46.19
C THR A 24 -16.84 65.00 46.29
N GLY A 25 -17.83 65.60 46.90
CA GLY A 25 -19.09 65.11 47.43
C GLY A 25 -20.08 64.42 46.47
N PRO A 26 -21.24 64.02 46.96
CA PRO A 26 -22.13 63.10 46.31
C PRO A 26 -22.82 63.74 45.11
N LEU A 27 -22.48 63.32 43.90
CA LEU A 27 -23.29 63.53 42.72
C LEU A 27 -24.22 62.30 42.60
N GLU A 28 -25.53 62.52 42.77
CA GLU A 28 -26.56 61.61 42.37
C GLU A 28 -26.51 61.45 40.84
N GLU A 29 -25.71 60.50 40.36
CA GLU A 29 -25.83 60.01 38.96
C GLU A 29 -27.00 59.05 38.89
N SER A 30 -28.07 59.50 38.24
CA SER A 30 -29.15 58.61 37.79
C SER A 30 -28.60 57.65 36.74
N PHE A 31 -28.27 56.46 37.16
CA PHE A 31 -27.96 55.35 36.23
C PHE A 31 -29.22 55.01 35.46
N THR A 32 -29.40 55.56 34.29
CA THR A 32 -30.33 54.99 33.31
C THR A 32 -29.73 53.74 32.78
N GLU A 33 -30.30 52.60 33.16
CA GLU A 33 -29.93 51.30 32.55
C GLU A 33 -29.99 51.44 31.02
N PRO A 34 -28.93 51.04 30.30
CA PRO A 34 -29.00 51.03 28.84
C PRO A 34 -30.10 50.07 28.41
N LYS A 35 -31.18 50.58 27.77
CA LYS A 35 -32.19 49.75 27.13
C LYS A 35 -31.47 48.78 26.20
N ALA A 36 -31.44 47.51 26.56
CA ALA A 36 -30.90 46.47 25.71
C ALA A 36 -31.56 46.60 24.33
N SER A 37 -30.77 46.83 23.30
CA SER A 37 -31.27 46.98 21.94
C SER A 37 -32.10 45.76 21.61
N SER A 38 -33.37 45.96 21.21
CA SER A 38 -34.26 44.88 20.79
C SER A 38 -33.74 44.10 19.59
N ALA A 39 -32.70 44.55 18.95
CA ALA A 39 -32.03 43.92 17.81
C ALA A 39 -31.08 42.78 18.24
N PHE A 40 -30.62 42.73 19.50
CA PHE A 40 -29.63 41.72 19.95
C PHE A 40 -30.11 40.26 19.82
N PRO A 41 -31.35 39.89 20.21
CA PRO A 41 -31.82 38.50 19.98
C PRO A 41 -31.98 38.15 18.51
N TYR A 42 -32.35 39.12 17.65
CA TYR A 42 -32.43 38.86 16.20
C TYR A 42 -31.07 38.71 15.58
N LEU A 43 -30.04 39.36 16.07
CA LEU A 43 -28.67 39.19 15.62
C LEU A 43 -28.16 37.78 15.96
N ILE A 44 -28.42 37.30 17.18
CA ILE A 44 -28.03 35.96 17.60
C ILE A 44 -28.72 34.90 16.75
N THR A 45 -30.04 35.03 16.52
CA THR A 45 -30.78 34.08 15.69
C THR A 45 -30.29 34.12 14.24
N ALA A 46 -29.99 35.26 13.65
CA ALA A 46 -29.45 35.38 12.31
C ALA A 46 -28.07 34.74 12.20
N ILE A 47 -27.19 34.93 13.16
CA ILE A 47 -25.87 34.27 13.19
C ILE A 47 -26.01 32.77 13.34
N SER A 48 -26.88 32.30 14.24
CA SER A 48 -27.12 30.86 14.43
C SER A 48 -27.67 30.19 13.17
N THR A 49 -28.64 30.82 12.49
CA THR A 49 -29.18 30.29 11.23
C THR A 49 -28.15 30.27 10.10
N LEU A 50 -27.29 31.28 10.03
CA LEU A 50 -26.19 31.33 9.05
C LEU A 50 -25.18 30.21 9.28
N ILE A 51 -24.77 29.99 10.55
CA ILE A 51 -23.86 28.91 10.92
C ILE A 51 -24.48 27.55 10.59
N THR A 52 -25.76 27.36 10.94
CA THR A 52 -26.45 26.10 10.63
C THR A 52 -26.55 25.85 9.12
N ALA A 53 -26.91 26.88 8.35
CA ALA A 53 -26.99 26.78 6.89
C ALA A 53 -25.60 26.47 6.27
N LEU A 54 -24.54 27.12 6.76
CA LEU A 54 -23.17 26.87 6.31
C LEU A 54 -22.72 25.44 6.65
N SER A 55 -23.04 24.97 7.88
CA SER A 55 -22.73 23.60 8.29
C SER A 55 -23.45 22.56 7.44
N ILE A 56 -24.73 22.78 7.14
CA ILE A 56 -25.51 21.91 6.24
C ILE A 56 -24.91 21.93 4.83
N SER A 57 -24.51 23.11 4.33
CA SER A 57 -23.91 23.23 3.00
C SER A 57 -22.57 22.51 2.92
N ILE A 58 -21.72 22.65 3.96
CA ILE A 58 -20.44 21.94 4.04
C ILE A 58 -20.68 20.44 4.12
N LEU A 59 -21.64 20.00 4.94
CA LEU A 59 -22.00 18.59 5.03
C LEU A 59 -22.55 18.06 3.69
N ALA A 60 -23.40 18.84 3.01
CA ALA A 60 -23.93 18.45 1.71
C ALA A 60 -22.84 18.40 0.63
N LEU A 61 -21.92 19.38 0.61
CA LEU A 61 -20.76 19.35 -0.27
C LEU A 61 -19.85 18.15 0.05
N TRP A 62 -19.67 17.84 1.32
CA TRP A 62 -18.91 16.68 1.77
C TRP A 62 -19.61 15.37 1.38
N LEU A 63 -20.92 15.27 1.54
CA LEU A 63 -21.73 14.12 1.12
C LEU A 63 -21.83 13.97 -0.41
N LEU A 64 -21.65 15.05 -1.18
CA LEU A 64 -21.66 15.04 -2.62
C LEU A 64 -20.26 14.94 -3.24
N SER A 65 -19.22 15.12 -2.42
CA SER A 65 -17.83 14.92 -2.81
C SER A 65 -17.51 13.44 -2.75
N ASP A 66 -17.24 12.87 -3.87
CA ASP A 66 -16.81 11.50 -4.16
C ASP A 66 -17.33 10.44 -3.15
N GLU A 67 -18.34 9.68 -3.52
CA GLU A 67 -19.01 8.70 -2.65
C GLU A 67 -18.01 7.74 -1.95
N ASN A 68 -16.86 7.48 -2.60
CA ASN A 68 -15.84 6.58 -2.10
C ASN A 68 -15.06 7.14 -0.89
N VAL A 69 -14.91 8.47 -0.77
CA VAL A 69 -14.23 9.11 0.38
C VAL A 69 -15.09 9.00 1.65
N ILE A 70 -16.42 8.99 1.51
CA ILE A 70 -17.34 8.95 2.65
C ILE A 70 -17.51 7.53 3.18
N PHE A 71 -17.50 6.54 2.31
CA PHE A 71 -17.71 5.13 2.64
C PHE A 71 -16.42 4.33 2.76
N GLY A 72 -15.24 4.97 2.70
CA GLY A 72 -13.95 4.32 2.85
C GLY A 72 -13.51 3.47 1.65
N GLY A 73 -14.16 3.66 0.49
CA GLY A 73 -13.74 3.01 -0.74
C GLY A 73 -12.52 3.68 -1.39
N PRO A 74 -11.87 3.02 -2.35
CA PRO A 74 -10.74 3.58 -3.06
C PRO A 74 -11.16 4.79 -3.91
N PRO A 75 -10.29 5.78 -4.10
CA PRO A 75 -10.54 6.91 -4.98
C PRO A 75 -10.93 6.47 -6.39
N SER A 76 -11.85 7.20 -7.03
CA SER A 76 -12.30 6.90 -8.41
C SER A 76 -11.17 6.83 -9.43
N THR A 77 -10.07 7.55 -9.20
CA THR A 77 -8.85 7.47 -10.02
C THR A 77 -8.17 6.11 -9.94
N LEU A 78 -8.18 5.45 -8.78
CA LEU A 78 -7.61 4.11 -8.62
C LEU A 78 -8.48 3.06 -9.30
N ILE A 79 -9.81 3.19 -9.20
CA ILE A 79 -10.75 2.32 -9.91
C ILE A 79 -10.53 2.42 -11.43
N ALA A 80 -10.41 3.65 -11.96
CA ALA A 80 -10.15 3.86 -13.38
C ALA A 80 -8.80 3.28 -13.82
N TRP A 81 -7.82 3.23 -12.94
CA TRP A 81 -6.53 2.61 -13.25
C TRP A 81 -6.59 1.09 -13.21
N GLN A 82 -7.37 0.51 -12.31
CA GLN A 82 -7.63 -0.91 -12.32
C GLN A 82 -8.32 -1.33 -13.62
N GLU A 83 -9.35 -0.61 -14.06
CA GLU A 83 -10.03 -0.86 -15.33
C GLU A 83 -9.07 -0.78 -16.55
N ASP A 84 -8.17 0.22 -16.55
CA ASP A 84 -7.16 0.35 -17.60
C ASP A 84 -6.18 -0.84 -17.58
N TYR A 85 -5.77 -1.27 -16.39
CA TYR A 85 -4.89 -2.41 -16.18
C TYR A 85 -5.55 -3.72 -16.62
N GLU A 86 -6.76 -4.01 -16.20
CA GLU A 86 -7.52 -5.20 -16.58
C GLU A 86 -7.71 -5.31 -18.08
N ARG A 87 -7.99 -4.17 -18.74
CA ARG A 87 -8.10 -4.10 -20.20
C ARG A 87 -6.77 -4.34 -20.90
N MET A 88 -5.67 -3.78 -20.37
CA MET A 88 -4.34 -3.91 -20.95
C MET A 88 -3.80 -5.34 -20.84
N THR A 89 -4.11 -6.02 -19.74
CA THR A 89 -3.65 -7.38 -19.46
C THR A 89 -4.58 -8.46 -20.03
N GLY A 90 -5.76 -8.07 -20.51
CA GLY A 90 -6.77 -9.04 -20.99
C GLY A 90 -7.52 -9.75 -19.86
N MET A 91 -7.41 -9.28 -18.62
CA MET A 91 -8.10 -9.88 -17.48
C MET A 91 -9.61 -9.84 -17.63
N ASN A 92 -10.15 -8.82 -18.28
CA ASN A 92 -11.57 -8.73 -18.60
C ASN A 92 -12.08 -9.86 -19.53
N ASP A 93 -11.18 -10.53 -20.22
CA ASP A 93 -11.51 -11.65 -21.11
C ASP A 93 -11.47 -13.01 -20.38
N ILE A 94 -11.02 -13.04 -19.11
CA ILE A 94 -10.99 -14.26 -18.31
C ILE A 94 -12.41 -14.59 -17.85
N PRO A 95 -12.86 -15.85 -18.08
CA PRO A 95 -14.16 -16.28 -17.58
C PRO A 95 -14.27 -16.12 -16.06
N SER A 96 -15.37 -15.53 -15.58
CA SER A 96 -15.59 -15.21 -14.15
C SER A 96 -15.61 -16.43 -13.20
N ASN A 97 -15.65 -17.65 -13.75
CA ASN A 97 -15.53 -18.90 -12.98
C ASN A 97 -14.08 -19.35 -12.80
N LEU A 98 -13.11 -18.63 -13.36
CA LEU A 98 -11.68 -18.86 -13.18
C LEU A 98 -11.16 -17.79 -12.17
N ASP A 99 -11.50 -18.01 -10.92
CA ASP A 99 -11.19 -17.12 -9.80
C ASP A 99 -10.04 -17.63 -8.91
N GLY A 100 -9.37 -18.69 -9.32
CA GLY A 100 -8.28 -19.34 -8.56
C GLY A 100 -8.76 -20.42 -7.58
N THR A 101 -10.07 -20.73 -7.54
CA THR A 101 -10.57 -21.80 -6.66
C THR A 101 -9.82 -23.12 -6.89
N GLY A 102 -9.27 -23.67 -5.79
CA GLY A 102 -8.52 -24.92 -5.80
C GLY A 102 -7.03 -24.76 -6.13
N VAL A 103 -6.52 -23.53 -6.17
CA VAL A 103 -5.10 -23.18 -6.32
C VAL A 103 -4.58 -22.60 -5.02
N VAL A 104 -3.41 -23.04 -4.57
CA VAL A 104 -2.68 -22.49 -3.42
C VAL A 104 -1.59 -21.55 -3.91
N ILE A 105 -1.69 -20.28 -3.57
CA ILE A 105 -0.70 -19.25 -3.91
C ILE A 105 0.08 -18.89 -2.66
N CYS A 106 1.40 -18.99 -2.71
CA CYS A 106 2.30 -18.52 -1.66
C CYS A 106 2.93 -17.17 -2.05
N VAL A 107 2.75 -16.16 -1.23
CA VAL A 107 3.40 -14.85 -1.40
C VAL A 107 4.58 -14.77 -0.46
N VAL A 108 5.78 -14.67 -1.00
CA VAL A 108 7.02 -14.44 -0.24
C VAL A 108 7.40 -12.98 -0.37
N ASP A 109 7.21 -12.21 0.72
CA ASP A 109 7.34 -10.76 0.69
C ASP A 109 7.58 -10.18 2.11
N SER A 110 7.19 -8.93 2.37
CA SER A 110 7.35 -8.27 3.67
C SER A 110 6.31 -8.68 4.73
N GLY A 111 5.35 -9.53 4.39
CA GLY A 111 4.28 -9.98 5.28
C GLY A 111 2.89 -9.59 4.80
N ILE A 112 1.94 -9.52 5.73
CA ILE A 112 0.55 -9.15 5.47
C ILE A 112 -0.05 -8.42 6.67
N ASP A 113 -0.74 -7.31 6.42
CA ASP A 113 -1.64 -6.65 7.37
C ASP A 113 -3.10 -7.07 7.10
N LEU A 114 -3.57 -8.06 7.85
CA LEU A 114 -4.96 -8.53 7.77
C LEU A 114 -5.99 -7.50 8.28
N GLY A 115 -5.53 -6.40 8.90
CA GLY A 115 -6.37 -5.27 9.30
C GLY A 115 -6.62 -4.25 8.18
N HIS A 116 -5.97 -4.43 7.02
CA HIS A 116 -6.14 -3.51 5.90
C HIS A 116 -7.55 -3.63 5.28
N PRO A 117 -8.30 -2.52 5.07
CA PRO A 117 -9.68 -2.57 4.59
C PRO A 117 -9.87 -3.31 3.26
N GLY A 118 -8.89 -3.26 2.35
CA GLY A 118 -8.93 -3.99 1.08
C GLY A 118 -8.82 -5.51 1.23
N LEU A 119 -8.36 -5.99 2.40
CA LEU A 119 -8.20 -7.40 2.71
C LEU A 119 -9.32 -7.93 3.65
N ASP A 120 -10.37 -7.14 3.86
CA ASP A 120 -11.55 -7.62 4.59
C ASP A 120 -12.07 -8.92 3.95
N ASN A 121 -12.27 -9.93 4.79
CA ASN A 121 -12.67 -11.28 4.39
C ASN A 121 -11.63 -12.07 3.56
N VAL A 122 -10.38 -11.63 3.51
CA VAL A 122 -9.27 -12.44 3.02
C VAL A 122 -8.74 -13.30 4.17
N GLU A 123 -8.69 -14.59 3.96
CA GLU A 123 -8.14 -15.55 4.91
C GLU A 123 -6.87 -16.16 4.35
N ILE A 124 -5.87 -16.34 5.20
CA ILE A 124 -4.65 -17.09 4.85
C ILE A 124 -4.69 -18.46 5.50
N ILE A 125 -4.28 -19.49 4.76
CA ILE A 125 -4.22 -20.86 5.27
C ILE A 125 -2.91 -21.19 5.97
N GLY A 126 -1.88 -20.34 5.84
CA GLY A 126 -0.61 -20.48 6.55
C GLY A 126 0.20 -19.20 6.59
N TRP A 127 1.05 -19.12 7.62
CA TRP A 127 1.96 -18.01 7.87
C TRP A 127 3.34 -18.49 8.28
N PHE A 128 4.37 -17.87 7.73
CA PHE A 128 5.76 -18.09 8.10
C PHE A 128 6.52 -16.78 8.17
N ASP A 129 7.37 -16.62 9.18
CA ASP A 129 8.24 -15.45 9.35
C ASP A 129 9.70 -15.89 9.43
N ALA A 130 10.43 -15.75 8.31
CA ALA A 130 11.85 -16.04 8.23
C ALA A 130 12.73 -14.89 8.78
N VAL A 131 12.14 -13.74 9.09
CA VAL A 131 12.87 -12.54 9.54
C VAL A 131 13.00 -12.51 11.06
N ASN A 132 11.87 -12.63 11.77
CA ASN A 132 11.83 -12.51 13.23
C ASN A 132 11.28 -13.77 13.94
N GLY A 133 10.69 -14.70 13.19
CA GLY A 133 10.09 -15.92 13.74
C GLY A 133 8.77 -15.66 14.50
N GLU A 134 8.07 -14.58 14.19
CA GLU A 134 6.80 -14.25 14.83
C GLU A 134 5.69 -15.20 14.37
N SER A 135 4.86 -15.63 15.30
CA SER A 135 3.78 -16.60 15.03
C SER A 135 2.50 -15.97 14.49
N ALA A 136 2.32 -14.65 14.65
CA ALA A 136 1.16 -13.93 14.16
C ALA A 136 1.52 -13.13 12.89
N PRO A 137 0.64 -13.11 11.88
CA PRO A 137 0.84 -12.33 10.67
C PRO A 137 0.96 -10.83 10.98
N TYR A 138 1.90 -10.19 10.32
CA TYR A 138 2.08 -8.74 10.33
C TYR A 138 2.85 -8.30 9.08
N ASP A 139 2.74 -7.01 8.76
CA ASP A 139 3.54 -6.35 7.73
C ASP A 139 4.01 -4.99 8.26
N ASP A 140 5.31 -4.82 8.44
CA ASP A 140 5.93 -3.59 8.94
C ASP A 140 6.57 -2.75 7.83
N GLN A 141 6.34 -3.13 6.57
CA GLN A 141 6.83 -2.45 5.38
C GLN A 141 5.68 -2.06 4.42
N GLY A 142 4.67 -2.92 4.25
CA GLY A 142 3.45 -2.69 3.49
C GLY A 142 3.46 -3.25 2.06
N HIS A 143 4.60 -3.65 1.51
CA HIS A 143 4.70 -4.18 0.15
C HIS A 143 4.00 -5.53 0.01
N GLY A 144 4.20 -6.45 0.94
CA GLY A 144 3.54 -7.76 0.93
C GLY A 144 2.03 -7.66 1.00
N THR A 145 1.51 -6.75 1.84
CA THR A 145 0.07 -6.44 1.91
C THR A 145 -0.47 -5.99 0.55
N ALA A 146 0.27 -5.14 -0.15
CA ALA A 146 -0.11 -4.70 -1.50
C ALA A 146 -0.07 -5.84 -2.52
N MET A 147 0.93 -6.73 -2.46
CA MET A 147 1.02 -7.89 -3.36
C MET A 147 -0.11 -8.88 -3.13
N VAL A 148 -0.44 -9.18 -1.87
CA VAL A 148 -1.62 -9.99 -1.53
C VAL A 148 -2.90 -9.30 -2.01
N GLY A 149 -3.01 -7.98 -1.90
CA GLY A 149 -4.14 -7.21 -2.40
C GLY A 149 -4.37 -7.38 -3.89
N ILE A 150 -3.32 -7.31 -4.70
CA ILE A 150 -3.38 -7.53 -6.16
C ILE A 150 -3.87 -8.96 -6.48
N ILE A 151 -3.50 -9.93 -5.67
CA ILE A 151 -3.89 -11.32 -5.87
C ILE A 151 -5.33 -11.57 -5.40
N SER A 152 -5.70 -11.12 -4.21
CA SER A 152 -6.86 -11.69 -3.51
C SER A 152 -7.77 -10.68 -2.81
N ALA A 153 -7.57 -9.35 -3.00
CA ALA A 153 -8.46 -8.36 -2.39
C ALA A 153 -9.92 -8.58 -2.83
N ARG A 154 -10.85 -8.46 -1.88
CA ARG A 154 -12.30 -8.67 -2.12
C ARG A 154 -13.10 -7.40 -2.03
N GLU A 155 -12.51 -6.35 -1.48
CA GLU A 155 -13.13 -5.04 -1.27
C GLU A 155 -12.33 -3.95 -1.99
N GLY A 156 -13.01 -2.98 -2.51
CA GLY A 156 -12.41 -1.79 -3.13
C GLY A 156 -11.78 -2.07 -4.49
N ILE A 157 -10.46 -2.25 -4.56
CA ILE A 157 -9.74 -2.68 -5.76
C ILE A 157 -9.69 -4.20 -5.73
N GLY A 158 -10.39 -4.85 -6.65
CA GLY A 158 -10.52 -6.30 -6.66
C GLY A 158 -9.22 -7.02 -7.03
N GLY A 159 -8.94 -8.13 -6.35
CA GLY A 159 -7.87 -9.05 -6.70
C GLY A 159 -8.24 -9.95 -7.88
N ILE A 160 -7.22 -10.53 -8.51
CA ILE A 160 -7.38 -11.34 -9.72
C ILE A 160 -7.70 -12.81 -9.45
N SER A 161 -7.41 -13.30 -8.24
CA SER A 161 -7.52 -14.70 -7.84
C SER A 161 -8.19 -14.82 -6.48
N THR A 162 -9.38 -14.25 -6.37
CA THR A 162 -10.09 -14.11 -5.09
C THR A 162 -10.58 -15.43 -4.49
N GLY A 163 -10.60 -16.50 -5.27
CA GLY A 163 -10.96 -17.85 -4.85
C GLY A 163 -9.77 -18.74 -4.47
N SER A 164 -8.53 -18.27 -4.64
CA SER A 164 -7.34 -19.05 -4.27
C SER A 164 -7.16 -19.11 -2.75
N ASP A 165 -6.53 -20.19 -2.28
CA ASP A 165 -6.02 -20.33 -0.94
C ASP A 165 -4.67 -19.62 -0.84
N LEU A 166 -4.41 -18.86 0.26
CA LEU A 166 -3.23 -18.06 0.42
C LEU A 166 -2.30 -18.58 1.51
N LEU A 167 -1.04 -18.76 1.16
CA LEU A 167 0.09 -18.86 2.08
C LEU A 167 0.85 -17.54 2.03
N VAL A 168 1.31 -17.05 3.17
CA VAL A 168 2.13 -15.84 3.24
C VAL A 168 3.39 -16.13 4.04
N ALA A 169 4.55 -15.86 3.43
CA ALA A 169 5.84 -16.01 4.06
C ALA A 169 6.59 -14.67 4.06
N LYS A 170 6.93 -14.19 5.26
CA LYS A 170 7.72 -12.97 5.41
C LYS A 170 9.20 -13.28 5.27
N GLY A 171 9.79 -12.91 4.13
CA GLY A 171 11.23 -12.98 3.83
C GLY A 171 11.92 -11.63 3.80
N ILE A 172 11.14 -10.54 3.79
CA ILE A 172 11.62 -9.14 3.69
C ILE A 172 11.32 -8.41 4.99
N ASP A 173 12.30 -7.68 5.50
CA ASP A 173 12.19 -6.89 6.72
C ASP A 173 11.57 -5.49 6.48
N LYS A 174 11.40 -4.71 7.55
CA LYS A 174 10.86 -3.35 7.50
C LYS A 174 11.68 -2.35 6.67
N SER A 175 12.93 -2.67 6.34
CA SER A 175 13.77 -1.82 5.49
C SER A 175 13.64 -2.16 4.00
N GLY A 176 12.85 -3.20 3.68
CA GLY A 176 12.67 -3.69 2.32
C GLY A 176 13.80 -4.61 1.86
N THR A 177 14.53 -5.22 2.82
CA THR A 177 15.64 -6.14 2.52
C THR A 177 15.39 -7.52 3.13
N GLY A 178 15.92 -8.55 2.48
CA GLY A 178 15.94 -9.93 2.97
C GLY A 178 17.30 -10.55 2.77
N THR A 179 17.56 -11.69 3.42
CA THR A 179 18.74 -12.50 3.15
C THR A 179 18.37 -13.65 2.22
N ASP A 180 19.29 -14.08 1.38
CA ASP A 180 19.06 -15.20 0.46
C ASP A 180 18.66 -16.47 1.23
N GLU A 181 19.27 -16.71 2.39
CA GLU A 181 18.90 -17.84 3.25
C GLU A 181 17.50 -17.72 3.84
N GLY A 182 17.07 -16.51 4.24
CA GLY A 182 15.75 -16.27 4.80
C GLY A 182 14.66 -16.42 3.73
N ILE A 183 14.89 -15.89 2.53
CA ILE A 183 13.97 -16.02 1.41
C ILE A 183 13.92 -17.46 0.92
N ALA A 184 15.06 -18.16 0.85
CA ALA A 184 15.12 -19.59 0.52
C ALA A 184 14.29 -20.44 1.48
N GLN A 185 14.42 -20.22 2.80
CA GLN A 185 13.60 -20.89 3.81
C GLN A 185 12.10 -20.60 3.61
N ALA A 186 11.74 -19.39 3.21
CA ALA A 186 10.36 -19.02 2.91
C ALA A 186 9.85 -19.76 1.67
N VAL A 187 10.65 -19.90 0.61
CA VAL A 187 10.33 -20.69 -0.59
C VAL A 187 10.15 -22.16 -0.24
N ASP A 188 11.08 -22.74 0.49
CA ASP A 188 11.01 -24.15 0.93
C ASP A 188 9.74 -24.39 1.76
N TRP A 189 9.42 -23.48 2.68
CA TRP A 189 8.19 -23.56 3.47
C TRP A 189 6.92 -23.50 2.60
N CYS A 190 6.89 -22.67 1.56
CA CYS A 190 5.77 -22.61 0.63
C CYS A 190 5.55 -23.98 -0.06
N VAL A 191 6.63 -24.60 -0.54
CA VAL A 191 6.59 -25.93 -1.18
C VAL A 191 6.11 -26.99 -0.19
N GLU A 192 6.65 -27.01 1.03
CA GLU A 192 6.26 -27.96 2.07
C GLU A 192 4.80 -27.83 2.50
N ASN A 193 4.19 -26.65 2.34
CA ASN A 193 2.80 -26.38 2.65
C ASN A 193 1.86 -26.46 1.44
N GLY A 194 2.35 -26.98 0.31
CA GLY A 194 1.55 -27.36 -0.83
C GLY A 194 1.19 -26.19 -1.75
N ALA A 195 2.05 -25.18 -1.86
CA ALA A 195 1.87 -24.13 -2.85
C ALA A 195 1.90 -24.71 -4.28
N ASP A 196 0.94 -24.30 -5.10
CA ASP A 196 0.95 -24.53 -6.55
C ASP A 196 1.72 -23.42 -7.27
N ILE A 197 1.68 -22.21 -6.71
CA ILE A 197 2.33 -21.01 -7.25
C ILE A 197 3.06 -20.29 -6.14
N ILE A 198 4.29 -19.85 -6.37
CA ILE A 198 5.06 -18.96 -5.49
C ILE A 198 5.27 -17.63 -6.19
N SER A 199 4.90 -16.53 -5.54
CA SER A 199 5.09 -15.17 -6.00
C SER A 199 6.24 -14.49 -5.24
N LEU A 200 7.25 -14.03 -5.98
CA LEU A 200 8.48 -13.39 -5.50
C LEU A 200 8.59 -11.98 -6.09
N SER A 201 7.87 -11.01 -5.51
CA SER A 201 7.97 -9.60 -5.94
C SER A 201 9.21 -8.94 -5.34
N LEU A 202 10.32 -9.62 -5.43
CA LEU A 202 11.62 -9.26 -4.90
C LEU A 202 12.73 -9.67 -5.87
N GLY A 203 13.91 -9.12 -5.67
CA GLY A 203 15.09 -9.49 -6.43
C GLY A 203 16.31 -8.71 -5.95
N GLY A 204 17.48 -9.26 -6.15
CA GLY A 204 18.77 -8.65 -5.82
C GLY A 204 19.76 -8.76 -6.97
N ASP A 205 20.74 -7.83 -6.96
CA ASP A 205 21.87 -7.92 -7.87
C ASP A 205 22.65 -9.19 -7.58
N GLN A 206 22.95 -9.92 -8.64
CA GLN A 206 23.98 -10.94 -8.55
C GLN A 206 25.30 -10.18 -8.35
N GLY A 207 25.75 -10.07 -7.08
CA GLY A 207 27.02 -9.41 -6.79
C GLY A 207 28.14 -10.01 -7.65
N PRO A 208 29.27 -9.27 -7.87
CA PRO A 208 30.41 -9.74 -8.63
C PRO A 208 31.17 -10.85 -7.85
N GLY A 209 30.45 -11.74 -7.18
CA GLY A 209 30.95 -12.95 -6.56
C GLY A 209 31.31 -13.95 -7.64
N LEU A 210 32.30 -14.78 -7.36
CA LEU A 210 32.76 -15.91 -8.14
C LEU A 210 31.61 -16.63 -8.88
N ALA A 211 31.10 -16.00 -9.93
CA ALA A 211 30.01 -16.49 -10.75
C ALA A 211 30.31 -17.94 -11.16
N GLY A 212 29.55 -18.88 -10.63
CA GLY A 212 29.65 -20.30 -10.94
C GLY A 212 30.35 -21.18 -9.91
N LEU A 213 30.73 -20.70 -8.72
CA LEU A 213 31.39 -21.53 -7.69
C LEU A 213 30.63 -21.62 -6.35
N THR A 214 29.66 -20.78 -6.09
CA THR A 214 28.71 -20.92 -4.99
C THR A 214 27.31 -20.99 -5.59
N LEU A 215 26.62 -22.10 -5.36
CA LEU A 215 25.18 -22.16 -5.61
C LEU A 215 24.57 -21.09 -4.71
N ASP A 216 23.88 -20.12 -5.30
CA ASP A 216 23.03 -19.21 -4.56
C ASP A 216 21.92 -20.05 -3.91
N VAL A 217 21.82 -19.95 -2.60
CA VAL A 217 20.88 -20.74 -1.80
C VAL A 217 19.45 -20.50 -2.25
N LEU A 218 19.11 -19.26 -2.56
CA LEU A 218 17.80 -18.87 -3.04
C LEU A 218 17.51 -19.50 -4.42
N GLU A 219 18.44 -19.39 -5.37
CA GLU A 219 18.28 -19.99 -6.68
C GLU A 219 18.12 -21.52 -6.61
N SER A 220 18.82 -22.15 -5.69
CA SER A 220 18.69 -23.59 -5.44
C SER A 220 17.28 -23.96 -4.94
N SER A 221 16.75 -23.24 -3.94
CA SER A 221 15.41 -23.48 -3.42
C SER A 221 14.33 -23.22 -4.49
N VAL A 222 14.53 -22.19 -5.31
CA VAL A 222 13.62 -21.90 -6.44
C VAL A 222 13.67 -23.01 -7.49
N GLN A 223 14.86 -23.52 -7.83
CA GLN A 223 14.99 -24.65 -8.75
C GLN A 223 14.33 -25.91 -8.17
N ASP A 224 14.51 -26.19 -6.90
CA ASP A 224 13.89 -27.33 -6.22
C ASP A 224 12.36 -27.23 -6.20
N ALA A 225 11.81 -26.02 -6.08
CA ALA A 225 10.37 -25.77 -6.20
C ALA A 225 9.86 -26.07 -7.61
N LEU A 226 10.56 -25.58 -8.65
CA LEU A 226 10.24 -25.86 -10.05
C LEU A 226 10.30 -27.37 -10.37
N ASP A 227 11.32 -28.06 -9.87
CA ASP A 227 11.51 -29.52 -10.05
C ASP A 227 10.38 -30.32 -9.38
N GLN A 228 9.75 -29.79 -8.35
CA GLN A 228 8.57 -30.36 -7.70
C GLN A 228 7.26 -29.97 -8.39
N GLY A 229 7.31 -29.20 -9.47
CA GLY A 229 6.15 -28.83 -10.28
C GLY A 229 5.42 -27.57 -9.80
N VAL A 230 6.01 -26.81 -8.86
CA VAL A 230 5.48 -25.53 -8.41
C VAL A 230 5.83 -24.45 -9.43
N PHE A 231 4.88 -23.61 -9.82
CA PHE A 231 5.15 -22.45 -10.64
C PHE A 231 5.78 -21.33 -9.81
N VAL A 232 6.92 -20.79 -10.26
CA VAL A 232 7.54 -19.66 -9.61
C VAL A 232 7.46 -18.44 -10.52
N VAL A 233 6.92 -17.34 -9.96
CA VAL A 233 6.80 -16.04 -10.62
C VAL A 233 7.67 -15.04 -9.87
N ALA A 234 8.64 -14.44 -10.55
CA ALA A 234 9.57 -13.50 -9.92
C ALA A 234 9.72 -12.20 -10.72
N ALA A 235 10.02 -11.10 -10.02
CA ALA A 235 10.29 -9.82 -10.63
C ALA A 235 11.60 -9.84 -11.43
N ALA A 236 11.61 -9.14 -12.58
CA ALA A 236 12.83 -8.98 -13.40
C ALA A 236 13.88 -8.06 -12.76
N GLY A 237 13.46 -7.19 -11.83
CA GLY A 237 14.33 -6.19 -11.22
C GLY A 237 14.05 -4.77 -11.72
N ASN A 238 14.77 -3.80 -11.14
CA ASN A 238 14.54 -2.36 -11.30
C ASN A 238 15.75 -1.58 -11.83
N ASP A 239 16.73 -2.23 -12.49
CA ASP A 239 18.00 -1.62 -12.89
C ASP A 239 17.91 -0.78 -14.16
N GLY A 240 16.91 -1.00 -14.96
CA GLY A 240 16.46 -0.13 -16.03
C GLY A 240 17.57 0.33 -16.98
N THR A 241 17.93 1.62 -16.84
CA THR A 241 18.94 2.25 -17.71
C THR A 241 20.39 1.91 -17.34
N ASN A 242 20.63 1.34 -16.18
CA ASN A 242 21.94 0.85 -15.74
C ASN A 242 22.07 -0.67 -15.89
N ASP A 243 21.09 -1.25 -16.55
CA ASP A 243 20.95 -2.65 -16.83
C ASP A 243 22.19 -3.16 -17.61
N ASP A 244 22.84 -4.17 -17.08
CA ASP A 244 23.99 -4.84 -17.68
C ASP A 244 23.60 -5.96 -18.67
N GLY A 245 22.29 -6.16 -18.87
CA GLY A 245 21.73 -7.08 -19.85
C GLY A 245 21.21 -8.39 -19.25
N ASP A 246 21.05 -8.46 -17.93
CA ASP A 246 20.44 -9.58 -17.26
C ASP A 246 19.28 -9.15 -16.32
N VAL A 247 18.55 -10.11 -15.82
CA VAL A 247 17.47 -9.90 -14.87
C VAL A 247 17.93 -10.29 -13.47
N ALA A 248 17.34 -9.66 -12.45
CA ALA A 248 17.66 -9.91 -11.05
C ALA A 248 17.39 -11.38 -10.65
N SER A 249 18.19 -11.92 -9.74
CA SER A 249 17.88 -13.19 -9.07
C SER A 249 16.70 -12.99 -8.09
N PRO A 250 15.73 -13.95 -7.99
CA PRO A 250 15.71 -15.28 -8.64
C PRO A 250 15.00 -15.29 -10.01
N GLY A 251 14.64 -14.14 -10.59
CA GLY A 251 14.05 -14.05 -11.93
C GLY A 251 14.95 -14.62 -13.02
N SER A 252 16.28 -14.70 -12.77
CA SER A 252 17.29 -15.29 -13.64
C SER A 252 17.29 -16.82 -13.69
N VAL A 253 16.66 -17.50 -12.74
CA VAL A 253 16.59 -18.97 -12.71
C VAL A 253 15.80 -19.50 -13.90
N SER A 254 16.32 -20.55 -14.54
CA SER A 254 15.64 -21.17 -15.69
C SER A 254 14.26 -21.68 -15.31
N ASP A 255 13.31 -21.49 -16.23
CA ASP A 255 11.91 -21.89 -16.09
C ASP A 255 11.07 -21.08 -15.06
N VAL A 256 11.67 -20.09 -14.37
CA VAL A 256 10.93 -19.07 -13.61
C VAL A 256 10.17 -18.16 -14.57
N ILE A 257 8.93 -17.82 -14.24
CA ILE A 257 8.16 -16.80 -14.95
C ILE A 257 8.68 -15.43 -14.51
N CYS A 258 9.63 -14.89 -15.26
CA CYS A 258 10.24 -13.60 -14.98
C CYS A 258 9.36 -12.46 -15.50
N VAL A 259 9.02 -11.50 -14.63
CA VAL A 259 8.05 -10.45 -14.91
C VAL A 259 8.72 -9.08 -14.88
N GLY A 260 8.77 -8.42 -16.04
CA GLY A 260 9.23 -7.04 -16.18
C GLY A 260 8.13 -5.99 -16.01
N GLY A 261 8.49 -4.72 -15.89
CA GLY A 261 7.58 -3.59 -15.73
C GLY A 261 7.13 -2.98 -17.07
N VAL A 262 5.84 -2.62 -17.21
CA VAL A 262 5.34 -1.79 -18.31
C VAL A 262 4.69 -0.52 -17.77
N ASN A 263 4.66 0.52 -18.61
CA ASN A 263 3.91 1.73 -18.33
C ASN A 263 2.42 1.58 -18.75
N ARG A 264 1.61 2.60 -18.45
CA ARG A 264 0.16 2.61 -18.76
C ARG A 264 -0.16 2.45 -20.25
N ASN A 265 0.78 2.71 -21.15
CA ASN A 265 0.59 2.55 -22.59
C ASN A 265 0.93 1.12 -23.08
N GLY A 266 1.42 0.25 -22.18
CA GLY A 266 1.92 -1.06 -22.53
C GLY A 266 3.38 -1.09 -23.01
N ASP A 267 4.08 0.07 -22.99
CA ASP A 267 5.49 0.10 -23.30
C ASP A 267 6.31 -0.40 -22.11
N VAL A 268 7.47 -1.00 -22.36
CA VAL A 268 8.37 -1.39 -21.29
C VAL A 268 8.76 -0.18 -20.44
N TRP A 269 8.54 -0.30 -19.14
CA TRP A 269 8.94 0.75 -18.20
C TRP A 269 10.46 0.94 -18.22
N SER A 270 10.91 2.21 -18.23
CA SER A 270 12.33 2.53 -18.33
C SER A 270 13.17 2.06 -17.12
N GLY A 271 12.53 1.80 -15.98
CA GLY A 271 13.17 1.26 -14.79
C GLY A 271 13.18 -0.27 -14.71
N SER A 272 12.49 -0.97 -15.62
CA SER A 272 12.48 -2.44 -15.61
C SER A 272 13.79 -3.00 -16.10
N SER A 273 14.38 -3.95 -15.35
CA SER A 273 15.50 -4.74 -15.84
C SER A 273 15.13 -5.50 -17.10
N ARG A 274 16.12 -5.72 -17.95
CA ARG A 274 15.99 -6.36 -19.26
C ARG A 274 17.16 -7.29 -19.44
N GLY A 275 16.91 -8.43 -20.03
CA GLY A 275 17.95 -9.39 -20.28
C GLY A 275 17.37 -10.76 -20.60
N ASP A 276 18.23 -11.74 -20.77
CA ASP A 276 17.79 -13.09 -20.92
C ASP A 276 17.87 -13.85 -19.59
N ASN A 277 16.91 -14.73 -19.41
CA ASN A 277 16.91 -15.70 -18.37
C ASN A 277 17.74 -16.91 -18.82
N ASN A 278 19.08 -16.83 -18.69
CA ASN A 278 20.03 -17.87 -19.07
C ASN A 278 19.80 -18.50 -20.47
N GLY A 279 19.40 -17.67 -21.44
CA GLY A 279 19.29 -18.07 -22.84
C GLY A 279 18.02 -18.82 -23.22
N ARG A 280 17.02 -18.93 -22.36
CA ARG A 280 15.69 -19.40 -22.72
C ARG A 280 14.76 -18.23 -22.93
N LEU A 281 14.77 -17.69 -24.14
CA LEU A 281 13.77 -16.75 -24.62
C LEU A 281 12.44 -17.49 -24.76
N TRP A 282 11.52 -17.29 -23.82
CA TRP A 282 10.11 -17.39 -24.18
C TRP A 282 9.84 -16.31 -25.24
N PRO A 283 9.05 -16.60 -26.29
CA PRO A 283 8.86 -15.67 -27.41
C PRO A 283 8.25 -14.32 -27.01
N ASN A 284 7.96 -14.09 -25.78
CA ASN A 284 7.60 -12.80 -25.18
C ASN A 284 8.00 -12.78 -23.70
N PRO A 285 9.19 -12.24 -23.36
CA PRO A 285 9.68 -12.23 -21.99
C PRO A 285 9.02 -11.16 -21.10
N ILE A 286 7.99 -10.50 -21.55
CA ILE A 286 7.34 -9.44 -20.79
C ILE A 286 5.91 -9.80 -20.53
N LEU A 287 5.69 -10.68 -19.57
CA LEU A 287 4.44 -10.71 -18.83
C LEU A 287 4.58 -9.73 -17.67
N SER A 288 4.45 -8.47 -17.97
CA SER A 288 4.38 -7.47 -16.92
C SER A 288 2.98 -7.25 -16.46
N LEU A 289 2.82 -7.26 -15.19
CA LEU A 289 1.54 -6.98 -14.56
C LEU A 289 1.64 -6.01 -13.38
N ILE A 290 2.77 -5.34 -13.18
CA ILE A 290 2.84 -4.29 -12.17
C ILE A 290 2.97 -2.95 -12.86
N HIS A 291 1.87 -2.19 -12.84
CA HIS A 291 1.88 -0.80 -13.20
C HIS A 291 2.54 -0.01 -12.08
N ILE A 292 3.88 0.03 -12.05
CA ILE A 292 4.61 0.90 -11.16
C ILE A 292 4.57 2.31 -11.75
N SER A 293 3.49 3.03 -11.48
CA SER A 293 3.47 4.47 -11.64
C SER A 293 3.84 5.09 -10.31
N GLU A 294 5.11 5.43 -10.14
CA GLU A 294 5.73 6.18 -9.05
C GLU A 294 5.68 5.58 -7.62
N PRO A 295 6.81 5.60 -6.87
CA PRO A 295 6.93 5.03 -5.53
C PRO A 295 6.02 5.68 -4.47
N THR A 296 5.35 6.77 -4.80
CA THR A 296 4.36 7.43 -3.94
C THR A 296 3.00 6.74 -3.89
N ARG A 297 2.76 5.69 -4.67
CA ARG A 297 1.43 5.08 -4.80
C ARG A 297 1.26 3.72 -4.12
N LEU A 298 2.33 3.01 -3.85
CA LEU A 298 2.27 1.84 -2.94
C LEU A 298 1.78 2.25 -1.55
N SER A 299 2.06 3.49 -1.11
CA SER A 299 1.55 4.04 0.16
C SER A 299 0.04 4.36 0.17
N LEU A 300 -0.66 4.27 -0.96
CA LEU A 300 -2.12 4.46 -1.04
C LEU A 300 -2.88 3.13 -1.08
N ILE A 301 -2.17 2.01 -1.28
CA ILE A 301 -2.71 0.66 -1.21
C ILE A 301 -2.35 0.02 0.16
N ALA A 302 -1.32 0.54 0.84
CA ALA A 302 -0.91 0.14 2.19
C ALA A 302 -1.65 0.94 3.27
#